data_01d0bdb6a2078ec2e342b6482a991df8
#
_entry.id   01d0bdb6a2078ec2e342b6482a991df8
#
_cell.length_a   1.000
_cell.length_b   1.000
_cell.length_c   1.000
_cell.angle_alpha   90.00
_cell.angle_beta   90.00
_cell.angle_gamma   90.00
#
_symmetry.space_group_name_H-M   'P 1'
#
loop_
_entity.id
_entity.type
_entity.pdbx_description
1 polymer ?
#
loop_
_entity_poly.entity_id
_entity_poly.type
_entity_poly.pdbx_seq_one_letter_code
_entity_poly.pdbx_strand_id
1 'polypeptide(L)'
;MLHSEQPPAELSQFSGFLMNYLGTRSGRRFATALEPFGLHPRHFGVMTVLDARPGTTQQDLADHSRVDRSSMVAVLDELEARGLAERRPDPADRRKRSIHLTEEGRDQLQRMRAVAREVGKESFAALSDEERATLHHLLRKLAGFSEQ
;
A
#
# COMPACT_ATOMS: atom_id res chain seq x y z
N MET A 1 -9.31 -20.16 22.18
CA MET A 1 -8.11 -20.91 21.75
C MET A 1 -7.52 -20.20 20.56
N LEU A 2 -6.43 -19.52 20.77
CA LEU A 2 -5.63 -18.97 19.67
C LEU A 2 -5.00 -20.17 18.97
N HIS A 3 -5.55 -20.57 17.84
CA HIS A 3 -4.88 -21.51 16.95
C HIS A 3 -3.49 -20.93 16.67
N SER A 4 -2.48 -21.70 16.98
CA SER A 4 -1.10 -21.40 16.61
C SER A 4 -1.09 -21.08 15.10
N GLU A 5 -0.93 -19.79 14.76
CA GLU A 5 -0.88 -19.34 13.37
C GLU A 5 0.47 -19.67 12.73
N GLN A 6 1.08 -20.76 13.13
CA GLN A 6 2.32 -21.23 12.49
C GLN A 6 1.97 -22.09 11.28
N PRO A 7 2.65 -21.90 10.16
CA PRO A 7 2.48 -22.75 9.02
C PRO A 7 2.98 -24.17 9.34
N PRO A 8 2.54 -25.20 8.59
CA PRO A 8 3.06 -26.54 8.71
C PRO A 8 4.60 -26.54 8.61
N ALA A 9 5.26 -27.20 9.56
CA ALA A 9 6.73 -27.22 9.63
C ALA A 9 7.37 -27.77 8.35
N GLU A 10 6.72 -28.72 7.70
CA GLU A 10 7.14 -29.33 6.44
C GLU A 10 7.24 -28.34 5.29
N LEU A 11 6.48 -27.24 5.33
CA LEU A 11 6.50 -26.19 4.32
C LEU A 11 7.53 -25.08 4.62
N SER A 12 8.12 -25.08 5.82
CA SER A 12 9.07 -24.04 6.24
C SER A 12 10.39 -24.03 5.43
N GLN A 13 10.71 -25.13 4.76
CA GLN A 13 11.87 -25.23 3.87
C GLN A 13 11.71 -24.49 2.52
N PHE A 14 10.51 -24.06 2.18
CA PHE A 14 10.21 -23.40 0.90
C PHE A 14 10.07 -21.89 1.09
N SER A 15 11.07 -21.12 0.66
CA SER A 15 11.07 -19.64 0.78
C SER A 15 9.88 -18.99 0.09
N GLY A 16 9.45 -19.51 -1.07
CA GLY A 16 8.26 -19.01 -1.79
C GLY A 16 6.97 -19.18 -0.98
N PHE A 17 6.83 -20.31 -0.28
CA PHE A 17 5.70 -20.54 0.62
C PHE A 17 5.73 -19.56 1.79
N LEU A 18 6.89 -19.40 2.45
CA LEU A 18 7.03 -18.46 3.57
C LEU A 18 6.73 -17.03 3.16
N MET A 19 7.18 -16.63 1.99
CA MET A 19 6.91 -15.29 1.45
C MET A 19 5.40 -15.05 1.22
N ASN A 20 4.70 -16.00 0.63
CA ASN A 20 3.25 -15.93 0.45
C ASN A 20 2.50 -15.92 1.78
N TYR A 21 2.87 -16.79 2.71
CA TYR A 21 2.25 -16.89 4.03
C TYR A 21 2.41 -15.59 4.82
N LEU A 22 3.63 -15.07 4.90
CA LEU A 22 3.93 -13.83 5.63
C LEU A 22 3.30 -12.60 4.96
N GLY A 23 3.32 -12.53 3.64
CA GLY A 23 2.69 -11.45 2.88
C GLY A 23 1.18 -11.40 3.09
N THR A 24 0.50 -12.56 3.04
CA THR A 24 -0.94 -12.66 3.29
C THR A 24 -1.28 -12.25 4.72
N ARG A 25 -0.51 -12.71 5.71
CA ARG A 25 -0.70 -12.37 7.12
C ARG A 25 -0.50 -10.89 7.38
N SER A 26 0.59 -10.31 6.86
CA SER A 26 0.87 -8.88 6.99
C SER A 26 -0.20 -8.03 6.32
N GLY A 27 -0.65 -8.42 5.13
CA GLY A 27 -1.72 -7.73 4.41
C GLY A 27 -3.05 -7.73 5.17
N ARG A 28 -3.43 -8.85 5.79
CA ARG A 28 -4.63 -8.94 6.64
C ARG A 28 -4.52 -8.02 7.86
N ARG A 29 -3.39 -8.02 8.57
CA ARG A 29 -3.15 -7.15 9.72
C ARG A 29 -3.29 -5.69 9.33
N PHE A 30 -2.70 -5.30 8.21
CA PHE A 30 -2.79 -3.93 7.72
C PHE A 30 -4.24 -3.57 7.33
N ALA A 31 -4.97 -4.46 6.65
CA ALA A 31 -6.37 -4.25 6.32
C ALA A 31 -7.22 -4.03 7.56
N THR A 32 -7.08 -4.89 8.59
CA THR A 32 -7.80 -4.75 9.86
C THR A 32 -7.44 -3.45 10.58
N ALA A 33 -6.17 -3.06 10.58
CA ALA A 33 -5.73 -1.82 11.21
C ALA A 33 -6.26 -0.55 10.50
N LEU A 34 -6.66 -0.65 9.23
CA LEU A 34 -7.26 0.44 8.47
C LEU A 34 -8.79 0.51 8.59
N GLU A 35 -9.46 -0.53 9.11
CA GLU A 35 -10.93 -0.56 9.28
C GLU A 35 -11.49 0.65 10.04
N PRO A 36 -10.87 1.13 11.14
CA PRO A 36 -11.37 2.31 11.86
C PRO A 36 -11.41 3.59 11.02
N PHE A 37 -10.62 3.67 9.96
CA PHE A 37 -10.62 4.80 9.01
C PHE A 37 -11.64 4.59 7.88
N GLY A 38 -12.27 3.42 7.78
CA GLY A 38 -13.11 3.04 6.65
C GLY A 38 -12.34 2.95 5.32
N LEU A 39 -11.04 2.71 5.39
CA LEU A 39 -10.13 2.63 4.24
C LEU A 39 -9.53 1.23 4.12
N HIS A 40 -8.93 0.95 2.98
CA HIS A 40 -8.37 -0.34 2.62
C HIS A 40 -6.92 -0.19 2.14
N PRO A 41 -6.06 -1.23 2.20
CA PRO A 41 -4.69 -1.16 1.67
C PRO A 41 -4.57 -0.62 0.24
N ARG A 42 -5.56 -0.88 -0.63
CA ARG A 42 -5.60 -0.32 -1.99
C ARG A 42 -5.67 1.21 -2.00
N HIS A 43 -6.43 1.82 -1.08
CA HIS A 43 -6.48 3.28 -0.94
C HIS A 43 -5.12 3.83 -0.51
N PHE A 44 -4.48 3.17 0.45
CA PHE A 44 -3.12 3.54 0.88
C PHE A 44 -2.12 3.52 -0.27
N GLY A 45 -2.13 2.47 -1.11
CA GLY A 45 -1.27 2.36 -2.27
C GLY A 45 -1.49 3.50 -3.27
N VAL A 46 -2.75 3.75 -3.65
CA VAL A 46 -3.14 4.83 -4.57
C VAL A 46 -2.78 6.20 -4.01
N MET A 47 -3.12 6.48 -2.76
CA MET A 47 -2.81 7.75 -2.11
C MET A 47 -1.30 7.98 -1.99
N THR A 48 -0.52 6.93 -1.74
CA THR A 48 0.94 7.03 -1.68
C THR A 48 1.54 7.42 -3.04
N VAL A 49 1.04 6.84 -4.12
CA VAL A 49 1.47 7.22 -5.48
C VAL A 49 1.06 8.66 -5.82
N LEU A 50 -0.17 9.06 -5.46
CA LEU A 50 -0.65 10.44 -5.67
C LEU A 50 0.17 11.47 -4.90
N ASP A 51 0.59 11.17 -3.69
CA ASP A 51 1.44 12.05 -2.88
C ASP A 51 2.82 12.25 -3.52
N ALA A 52 3.39 11.17 -4.06
CA ALA A 52 4.68 11.21 -4.76
C ALA A 52 4.60 11.81 -6.18
N ARG A 53 3.44 11.76 -6.80
CA ARG A 53 3.21 12.17 -8.21
C ARG A 53 1.91 12.97 -8.33
N PRO A 54 1.85 14.17 -7.75
CA PRO A 54 0.65 15.00 -7.83
C PRO A 54 0.35 15.40 -9.27
N GLY A 55 -0.93 15.39 -9.64
CA GLY A 55 -1.36 15.74 -10.99
C GLY A 55 -1.20 14.64 -12.03
N THR A 56 -0.95 13.40 -11.61
CA THR A 56 -0.93 12.25 -12.53
C THR A 56 -2.31 12.00 -13.13
N THR A 57 -2.36 11.44 -14.34
CA THR A 57 -3.64 11.04 -14.96
C THR A 57 -4.14 9.74 -14.32
N GLN A 58 -5.44 9.47 -14.44
CA GLN A 58 -6.02 8.23 -13.94
C GLN A 58 -5.37 6.99 -14.58
N GLN A 59 -5.02 7.05 -15.85
CA GLN A 59 -4.34 5.95 -16.54
C GLN A 59 -2.93 5.73 -16.00
N ASP A 60 -2.12 6.80 -15.89
CA ASP A 60 -0.76 6.69 -15.36
C ASP A 60 -0.77 6.23 -13.91
N LEU A 61 -1.77 6.65 -13.13
CA LEU A 61 -1.96 6.20 -11.77
C LEU A 61 -2.26 4.70 -11.69
N ALA A 62 -3.12 4.17 -12.57
CA ALA A 62 -3.40 2.74 -12.67
C ALA A 62 -2.13 1.94 -13.00
N ASP A 63 -1.38 2.40 -13.98
CA ASP A 63 -0.14 1.75 -14.43
C ASP A 63 0.93 1.72 -13.31
N HIS A 64 1.09 2.83 -12.56
CA HIS A 64 2.05 2.92 -11.46
C HIS A 64 1.62 2.16 -10.20
N SER A 65 0.31 2.10 -9.93
CA SER A 65 -0.22 1.45 -8.73
C SER A 65 -0.46 -0.05 -8.92
N ARG A 66 -0.30 -0.58 -10.13
CA ARG A 66 -0.66 -1.94 -10.52
C ARG A 66 -2.12 -2.31 -10.16
N VAL A 67 -2.98 -1.33 -10.23
CA VAL A 67 -4.43 -1.48 -10.04
C VAL A 67 -5.07 -1.47 -11.41
N ASP A 68 -5.94 -2.43 -11.70
CA ASP A 68 -6.66 -2.43 -12.97
C ASP A 68 -7.56 -1.20 -13.12
N ARG A 69 -7.90 -0.86 -14.37
CA ARG A 69 -8.62 0.38 -14.67
C ARG A 69 -9.98 0.49 -14.00
N SER A 70 -10.74 -0.59 -13.92
CA SER A 70 -12.07 -0.59 -13.31
C SER A 70 -11.98 -0.43 -11.79
N SER A 71 -11.04 -1.11 -11.15
CA SER A 71 -10.75 -0.96 -9.72
C SER A 71 -10.22 0.43 -9.41
N MET A 72 -9.41 1.04 -10.29
CA MET A 72 -8.93 2.42 -10.12
C MET A 72 -10.06 3.42 -10.12
N VAL A 73 -11.03 3.29 -11.03
CA VAL A 73 -12.23 4.16 -11.04
C VAL A 73 -12.94 4.09 -9.68
N ALA A 74 -13.22 2.89 -9.19
CA ALA A 74 -13.89 2.70 -7.92
C ALA A 74 -13.12 3.31 -6.74
N VAL A 75 -11.79 3.10 -6.68
CA VAL A 75 -10.93 3.68 -5.63
C VAL A 75 -10.97 5.20 -5.67
N LEU A 76 -10.85 5.80 -6.84
CA LEU A 76 -10.87 7.27 -6.99
C LEU A 76 -12.24 7.86 -6.63
N ASP A 77 -13.32 7.20 -7.03
CA ASP A 77 -14.68 7.63 -6.69
C ASP A 77 -14.91 7.58 -5.16
N GLU A 78 -14.42 6.53 -4.50
CA GLU A 78 -14.46 6.43 -3.04
C GLU A 78 -13.63 7.54 -2.36
N LEU A 79 -12.43 7.82 -2.85
CA LEU A 79 -11.57 8.88 -2.31
C LEU A 79 -12.17 10.27 -2.52
N GLU A 80 -12.75 10.54 -3.69
CA GLU A 80 -13.46 11.81 -3.95
C GLU A 80 -14.69 11.97 -3.07
N ALA A 81 -15.51 10.93 -2.94
CA ALA A 81 -16.69 10.97 -2.09
C ALA A 81 -16.37 11.27 -0.62
N ARG A 82 -15.16 10.96 -0.18
CA ARG A 82 -14.65 11.26 1.17
C ARG A 82 -13.88 12.57 1.26
N GLY A 83 -13.73 13.31 0.17
CA GLY A 83 -12.95 14.55 0.12
C GLY A 83 -11.44 14.35 0.29
N LEU A 84 -10.91 13.14 0.01
CA LEU A 84 -9.50 12.81 0.16
C LEU A 84 -8.70 13.01 -1.13
N ALA A 85 -9.37 12.98 -2.27
CA ALA A 85 -8.80 13.26 -3.59
C ALA A 85 -9.76 14.10 -4.42
N GLU A 86 -9.23 14.72 -5.46
CA GLU A 86 -10.02 15.49 -6.42
C GLU A 86 -9.48 15.32 -7.84
N ARG A 87 -10.39 15.30 -8.81
CA ARG A 87 -10.07 15.34 -10.24
C ARG A 87 -10.15 16.78 -10.74
N ARG A 88 -9.09 17.24 -11.38
CA ARG A 88 -9.01 18.56 -12.01
C ARG A 88 -8.82 18.41 -13.52
N PRO A 89 -9.27 19.37 -14.35
CA PRO A 89 -8.87 19.43 -15.74
C PRO A 89 -7.34 19.50 -15.84
N ASP A 90 -6.74 18.68 -16.71
CA ASP A 90 -5.30 18.75 -16.96
C ASP A 90 -4.95 20.07 -17.65
N PRO A 91 -3.97 20.86 -17.17
CA PRO A 91 -3.57 22.12 -17.79
C PRO A 91 -3.08 21.98 -19.23
N ALA A 92 -2.46 20.83 -19.57
CA ALA A 92 -1.92 20.54 -20.89
C ALA A 92 -2.98 20.00 -21.87
N ASP A 93 -3.97 19.26 -21.37
CA ASP A 93 -5.07 18.70 -22.17
C ASP A 93 -6.36 18.63 -21.35
N ARG A 94 -7.29 19.55 -21.62
CA ARG A 94 -8.59 19.64 -20.90
C ARG A 94 -9.49 18.41 -21.05
N ARG A 95 -9.18 17.50 -21.98
CA ARG A 95 -9.88 16.21 -22.12
C ARG A 95 -9.44 15.20 -21.09
N LYS A 96 -8.26 15.39 -20.51
CA LYS A 96 -7.70 14.55 -19.46
C LYS A 96 -8.03 15.14 -18.09
N ARG A 97 -8.05 14.27 -17.10
CA ARG A 97 -8.20 14.65 -15.70
C ARG A 97 -6.90 14.33 -14.95
N SER A 98 -6.38 15.31 -14.26
CA SER A 98 -5.28 15.14 -13.31
C SER A 98 -5.86 14.88 -11.92
N ILE A 99 -5.23 13.97 -11.19
CA ILE A 99 -5.69 13.54 -9.86
C ILE A 99 -4.76 14.13 -8.81
N HIS A 100 -5.35 14.66 -7.75
CA HIS A 100 -4.61 15.28 -6.65
C HIS A 100 -5.18 14.83 -5.31
N LEU A 101 -4.31 14.66 -4.31
CA LEU A 101 -4.75 14.58 -2.92
C LEU A 101 -5.20 15.98 -2.46
N THR A 102 -6.27 16.01 -1.68
CA THR A 102 -6.65 17.19 -0.92
C THR A 102 -5.75 17.34 0.32
N GLU A 103 -5.86 18.44 1.05
CA GLU A 103 -5.18 18.59 2.34
C GLU A 103 -5.62 17.51 3.33
N GLU A 104 -6.92 17.25 3.43
CA GLU A 104 -7.48 16.15 4.23
C GLU A 104 -6.94 14.79 3.77
N GLY A 105 -6.80 14.58 2.45
CA GLY A 105 -6.21 13.35 1.89
C GLY A 105 -4.76 13.16 2.33
N ARG A 106 -3.95 14.22 2.35
CA ARG A 106 -2.56 14.15 2.83
C ARG A 106 -2.50 13.84 4.32
N ASP A 107 -3.34 14.49 5.13
CA ASP A 107 -3.41 14.23 6.57
C ASP A 107 -3.85 12.78 6.85
N GLN A 108 -4.84 12.30 6.13
CA GLN A 108 -5.30 10.92 6.24
C GLN A 108 -4.20 9.93 5.84
N LEU A 109 -3.43 10.21 4.78
CA LEU A 109 -2.30 9.39 4.36
C LEU A 109 -1.21 9.31 5.44
N GLN A 110 -0.92 10.42 6.15
CA GLN A 110 0.04 10.40 7.25
C GLN A 110 -0.42 9.49 8.40
N ARG A 111 -1.71 9.50 8.73
CA ARG A 111 -2.29 8.58 9.72
C ARG A 111 -2.16 7.13 9.27
N MET A 112 -2.45 6.84 8.01
CA MET A 112 -2.29 5.49 7.44
C MET A 112 -0.81 5.04 7.43
N ARG A 113 0.13 5.95 7.16
CA ARG A 113 1.57 5.66 7.24
C ARG A 113 2.00 5.31 8.67
N ALA A 114 1.43 5.97 9.68
CA ALA A 114 1.69 5.62 11.07
C ALA A 114 1.19 4.20 11.39
N VAL A 115 -0.02 3.86 10.95
CA VAL A 115 -0.58 2.51 11.08
C VAL A 115 0.31 1.47 10.38
N ALA A 116 0.75 1.76 9.15
CA ALA A 116 1.64 0.85 8.40
C ALA A 116 2.96 0.58 9.15
N ARG A 117 3.53 1.62 9.80
CA ARG A 117 4.75 1.46 10.62
C ARG A 117 4.51 0.57 11.84
N GLU A 118 3.40 0.74 12.54
CA GLU A 118 3.08 -0.10 13.71
C GLU A 118 2.82 -1.56 13.31
N VAL A 119 2.06 -1.80 12.26
CA VAL A 119 1.87 -3.16 11.71
C VAL A 119 3.21 -3.77 11.27
N GLY A 120 4.10 -2.96 10.68
CA GLY A 120 5.45 -3.39 10.34
C GLY A 120 6.27 -3.81 11.55
N LYS A 121 6.26 -3.01 12.64
CA LYS A 121 6.96 -3.37 13.89
C LYS A 121 6.49 -4.70 14.44
N GLU A 122 5.18 -4.91 14.52
CA GLU A 122 4.59 -6.17 15.00
C GLU A 122 4.93 -7.35 14.09
N SER A 123 4.84 -7.14 12.77
CA SER A 123 5.09 -8.20 11.79
C SER A 123 6.54 -8.68 11.78
N PHE A 124 7.47 -7.80 12.11
CA PHE A 124 8.91 -8.06 12.13
C PHE A 124 9.51 -8.09 13.54
N ALA A 125 8.68 -8.24 14.58
CA ALA A 125 9.13 -8.20 15.98
C ALA A 125 10.14 -9.30 16.34
N ALA A 126 10.15 -10.42 15.61
CA ALA A 126 11.10 -11.51 15.79
C ALA A 126 12.52 -11.20 15.26
N LEU A 127 12.69 -10.10 14.50
CA LEU A 127 13.95 -9.72 13.89
C LEU A 127 14.61 -8.56 14.64
N SER A 128 15.94 -8.59 14.72
CA SER A 128 16.73 -7.43 15.15
C SER A 128 16.64 -6.29 14.11
N ASP A 129 17.10 -5.10 14.46
CA ASP A 129 17.11 -3.95 13.54
C ASP A 129 17.99 -4.22 12.32
N GLU A 130 19.13 -4.88 12.49
CA GLU A 130 20.03 -5.29 11.40
C GLU A 130 19.39 -6.32 10.48
N GLU A 131 18.72 -7.33 11.06
CA GLU A 131 18.01 -8.35 10.30
C GLU A 131 16.84 -7.74 9.51
N ARG A 132 16.12 -6.77 10.08
CA ARG A 132 15.05 -6.03 9.38
C ARG A 132 15.59 -5.23 8.22
N ALA A 133 16.71 -4.54 8.39
CA ALA A 133 17.36 -3.78 7.32
C ALA A 133 17.82 -4.72 6.19
N THR A 134 18.41 -5.85 6.53
CA THR A 134 18.83 -6.88 5.58
C THR A 134 17.65 -7.45 4.80
N LEU A 135 16.58 -7.82 5.51
CA LEU A 135 15.35 -8.32 4.89
C LEU A 135 14.76 -7.28 3.92
N HIS A 136 14.67 -6.02 4.34
CA HIS A 136 14.16 -4.94 3.50
C HIS A 136 14.98 -4.78 2.22
N HIS A 137 16.31 -4.78 2.34
CA HIS A 137 17.22 -4.74 1.19
C HIS A 137 16.96 -5.92 0.23
N LEU A 138 16.88 -7.15 0.75
CA LEU A 138 16.63 -8.34 -0.05
C LEU A 138 15.27 -8.32 -0.73
N LEU A 139 14.22 -7.87 -0.04
CA LEU A 139 12.88 -7.71 -0.62
C LEU A 139 12.87 -6.67 -1.76
N ARG A 140 13.54 -5.53 -1.59
CA ARG A 140 13.70 -4.54 -2.67
C ARG A 140 14.39 -5.14 -3.89
N LYS A 141 15.50 -5.86 -3.68
CA LYS A 141 16.24 -6.55 -4.74
C LYS A 141 15.38 -7.55 -5.49
N LEU A 142 14.63 -8.41 -4.77
CA LEU A 142 13.69 -9.36 -5.35
C LEU A 142 12.56 -8.66 -6.14
N ALA A 143 12.10 -7.52 -5.67
CA ALA A 143 11.06 -6.72 -6.34
C ALA A 143 11.59 -5.90 -7.55
N GLY A 144 12.90 -5.99 -7.87
CA GLY A 144 13.51 -5.31 -9.02
C GLY A 144 13.85 -3.84 -8.78
N PHE A 145 13.90 -3.38 -7.53
CA PHE A 145 14.39 -2.04 -7.21
C PHE A 145 15.92 -2.03 -7.20
N SER A 146 16.52 -1.19 -8.04
CA SER A 146 17.97 -0.97 -8.02
C SER A 146 18.42 -0.31 -6.72
N GLU A 147 19.65 -0.57 -6.30
CA GLU A 147 20.31 0.19 -5.24
C GLU A 147 20.53 1.64 -5.73
N GLN A 148 20.10 2.60 -4.91
CA GLN A 148 20.51 3.99 -5.04
C GLN A 148 21.61 4.28 -4.05
#